data_cc2b15a98e6c05ec33fff33e12f70b91
#
_entry.id   cc2b15a98e6c05ec33fff33e12f70b91
#
_cell.length_a   1.000
_cell.length_b   1.000
_cell.length_c   1.000
_cell.angle_alpha   90.00
_cell.angle_beta   90.00
_cell.angle_gamma   90.00
#
_symmetry.space_group_name_H-M   'P 1'
#
loop_
_entity.id
_entity.type
_entity.pdbx_description
1 polymer ?
#
loop_
_entity_poly.entity_id
_entity_poly.type
_entity_poly.pdbx_seq_one_letter_code
_entity_poly.pdbx_strand_id
1 'polypeptide(L)'
;MKSIRIFVAVAAVLLTVAAMAQGPRGFGGPDGDFHHMLQQLDLTSDQQSQVKAIFEKEKPTLQPLMQAMRANHTAMNTLEASGTFDEAKTRALATQNSQTMVELQVEHARIKSEIMQVLTADQKTKLAQIEADRQARMSQHASAPPDQE
;
A
#
# COMPACT_ATOMS: atom_id res chain seq x y z
N MET A 1 50.76 -11.69 -39.85
CA MET A 1 49.31 -11.83 -39.73
C MET A 1 48.99 -11.86 -38.24
N LYS A 2 48.51 -10.73 -37.68
CA LYS A 2 48.34 -10.52 -36.24
C LYS A 2 46.86 -10.71 -35.89
N SER A 3 46.55 -11.76 -35.13
CA SER A 3 45.21 -12.05 -34.62
C SER A 3 44.87 -11.13 -33.46
N ILE A 4 43.90 -10.23 -33.65
CA ILE A 4 43.38 -9.36 -32.61
C ILE A 4 42.31 -10.15 -31.86
N ARG A 5 42.59 -10.50 -30.61
CA ARG A 5 41.62 -11.06 -29.66
C ARG A 5 40.85 -9.91 -29.04
N ILE A 6 39.58 -9.79 -29.40
CA ILE A 6 38.65 -8.84 -28.78
C ILE A 6 38.16 -9.49 -27.48
N PHE A 7 38.60 -8.98 -26.34
CA PHE A 7 38.02 -9.28 -25.04
C PHE A 7 36.76 -8.43 -24.86
N VAL A 8 35.59 -9.06 -24.94
CA VAL A 8 34.33 -8.45 -24.53
C VAL A 8 34.26 -8.54 -23.02
N ALA A 9 34.53 -7.43 -22.32
CA ALA A 9 34.32 -7.29 -20.91
C ALA A 9 32.83 -7.07 -20.65
N VAL A 10 32.15 -8.11 -20.19
CA VAL A 10 30.79 -7.99 -19.65
C VAL A 10 30.90 -7.35 -18.25
N ALA A 11 30.68 -6.04 -18.19
CA ALA A 11 30.56 -5.33 -16.94
C ALA A 11 29.20 -5.65 -16.31
N ALA A 12 29.19 -6.55 -15.33
CA ALA A 12 28.06 -6.79 -14.44
C ALA A 12 27.84 -5.54 -13.57
N VAL A 13 26.91 -4.69 -13.96
CA VAL A 13 26.42 -3.60 -13.09
C VAL A 13 25.47 -4.21 -12.08
N LEU A 14 26.01 -4.61 -10.94
CA LEU A 14 25.24 -4.89 -9.72
C LEU A 14 24.72 -3.54 -9.18
N LEU A 15 23.55 -3.13 -9.62
CA LEU A 15 22.79 -2.06 -8.99
C LEU A 15 22.23 -2.58 -7.68
N THR A 16 22.93 -2.30 -6.60
CA THR A 16 22.45 -2.40 -5.23
C THR A 16 21.30 -1.41 -5.02
N VAL A 17 20.07 -1.85 -5.23
CA VAL A 17 18.87 -1.17 -4.75
C VAL A 17 18.64 -1.59 -3.31
N ALA A 18 19.51 -1.11 -2.43
CA ALA A 18 19.32 -1.27 -1.00
C ALA A 18 19.46 0.11 -0.34
N ALA A 19 18.40 0.89 -0.31
CA ALA A 19 18.18 1.95 0.70
C ALA A 19 16.97 2.83 0.34
N MET A 20 15.73 2.32 0.40
CA MET A 20 14.53 3.14 0.61
C MET A 20 13.41 2.33 1.30
N ALA A 21 13.75 1.55 2.30
CA ALA A 21 12.79 0.78 3.08
C ALA A 21 12.78 1.20 4.54
N GLN A 22 12.59 2.50 4.80
CA GLN A 22 12.23 2.96 6.14
C GLN A 22 11.27 4.16 6.03
N GLY A 23 10.07 3.87 5.51
CA GLY A 23 8.91 4.73 5.76
C GLY A 23 8.42 4.51 7.20
N PRO A 24 7.75 5.50 7.81
CA PRO A 24 7.28 5.38 9.19
C PRO A 24 6.37 4.15 9.33
N ARG A 25 6.80 3.18 10.15
CA ARG A 25 5.99 2.05 10.58
C ARG A 25 4.84 2.61 11.41
N GLY A 26 3.61 2.66 10.85
CA GLY A 26 2.50 3.11 11.69
C GLY A 26 1.14 3.29 11.06
N PHE A 27 1.01 3.23 9.76
CA PHE A 27 -0.29 3.19 9.09
C PHE A 27 -0.22 2.20 7.94
N GLY A 28 -0.38 0.92 8.26
CA GLY A 28 -0.70 -0.11 7.29
C GLY A 28 -2.12 0.13 6.76
N GLY A 29 -2.30 1.18 5.98
CA GLY A 29 -3.51 1.36 5.19
C GLY A 29 -3.60 0.26 4.13
N PRO A 30 -4.76 0.09 3.49
CA PRO A 30 -4.99 -0.92 2.45
C PRO A 30 -3.92 -0.94 1.34
N ASP A 31 -3.22 0.19 1.12
CA ASP A 31 -2.12 0.31 0.14
C ASP A 31 -0.87 -0.47 0.53
N GLY A 32 -0.45 -0.40 1.80
CA GLY A 32 0.75 -1.09 2.28
C GLY A 32 0.60 -2.60 2.16
N ASP A 33 -0.58 -3.09 2.47
CA ASP A 33 -0.92 -4.51 2.38
C ASP A 33 -0.99 -5.00 0.94
N PHE A 34 -1.59 -4.23 0.04
CA PHE A 34 -1.68 -4.59 -1.37
C PHE A 34 -0.31 -4.58 -2.04
N HIS A 35 0.52 -3.59 -1.74
CA HIS A 35 1.91 -3.54 -2.24
C HIS A 35 2.72 -4.75 -1.77
N HIS A 36 2.56 -5.17 -0.51
CA HIS A 36 3.21 -6.37 0.01
C HIS A 36 2.72 -7.65 -0.69
N MET A 37 1.43 -7.75 -1.00
CA MET A 37 0.89 -8.88 -1.77
C MET A 37 1.47 -8.93 -3.19
N LEU A 38 1.63 -7.78 -3.86
CA LEU A 38 2.24 -7.71 -5.19
C LEU A 38 3.69 -8.22 -5.20
N GLN A 39 4.45 -8.01 -4.13
CA GLN A 39 5.83 -8.52 -4.01
C GLN A 39 5.90 -10.06 -4.01
N GLN A 40 4.81 -10.75 -3.68
CA GLN A 40 4.72 -12.20 -3.65
C GLN A 40 4.31 -12.81 -5.01
N LEU A 41 4.03 -11.99 -6.02
CA LEU A 41 3.51 -12.44 -7.33
C LEU A 41 4.59 -12.74 -8.37
N ASP A 42 5.88 -12.62 -8.02
CA ASP A 42 7.00 -12.84 -8.95
C ASP A 42 6.83 -12.04 -10.27
N LEU A 43 6.53 -10.73 -10.14
CA LEU A 43 6.31 -9.84 -11.27
C LEU A 43 7.57 -9.73 -12.14
N THR A 44 7.40 -9.75 -13.47
CA THR A 44 8.49 -9.45 -14.40
C THR A 44 8.95 -8.00 -14.25
N SER A 45 10.12 -7.65 -14.77
CA SER A 45 10.63 -6.27 -14.77
C SER A 45 9.69 -5.28 -15.47
N ASP A 46 9.05 -5.72 -16.55
CA ASP A 46 8.08 -4.90 -17.29
C ASP A 46 6.81 -4.68 -16.45
N GLN A 47 6.29 -5.73 -15.82
CA GLN A 47 5.14 -5.62 -14.92
C GLN A 47 5.45 -4.71 -13.71
N GLN A 48 6.63 -4.84 -13.11
CA GLN A 48 7.06 -3.96 -12.00
C GLN A 48 7.11 -2.49 -12.45
N SER A 49 7.60 -2.23 -13.66
CA SER A 49 7.64 -0.88 -14.24
C SER A 49 6.24 -0.32 -14.46
N GLN A 50 5.31 -1.13 -14.99
CA GLN A 50 3.91 -0.75 -15.20
C GLN A 50 3.19 -0.48 -13.87
N VAL A 51 3.35 -1.35 -12.88
CA VAL A 51 2.79 -1.16 -11.54
C VAL A 51 3.31 0.12 -10.89
N LYS A 52 4.62 0.39 -11.00
CA LYS A 52 5.21 1.64 -10.52
C LYS A 52 4.61 2.86 -11.22
N ALA A 53 4.43 2.80 -12.54
CA ALA A 53 3.82 3.90 -13.30
C ALA A 53 2.37 4.18 -12.87
N ILE A 54 1.60 3.13 -12.55
CA ILE A 54 0.23 3.28 -12.01
C ILE A 54 0.27 4.04 -10.67
N PHE A 55 1.12 3.65 -9.73
CA PHE A 55 1.23 4.34 -8.44
C PHE A 55 1.71 5.80 -8.59
N GLU A 56 2.68 6.07 -9.45
CA GLU A 56 3.15 7.44 -9.67
C GLU A 56 2.08 8.33 -10.35
N LYS A 57 1.26 7.77 -11.22
CA LYS A 57 0.11 8.45 -11.84
C LYS A 57 -0.93 8.86 -10.81
N GLU A 58 -1.24 7.99 -9.84
CA GLU A 58 -2.29 8.21 -8.84
C GLU A 58 -1.79 8.96 -7.59
N LYS A 59 -0.50 9.09 -7.42
CA LYS A 59 0.13 9.78 -6.28
C LYS A 59 -0.38 11.21 -6.05
N PRO A 60 -0.59 12.07 -7.08
CA PRO A 60 -1.14 13.42 -6.86
C PRO A 60 -2.53 13.42 -6.23
N THR A 61 -3.34 12.38 -6.49
CA THR A 61 -4.68 12.21 -5.91
C THR A 61 -4.60 11.62 -4.50
N LEU A 62 -3.77 10.61 -4.28
CA LEU A 62 -3.64 9.93 -2.99
C LEU A 62 -2.99 10.79 -1.91
N GLN A 63 -1.95 11.55 -2.25
CA GLN A 63 -1.20 12.32 -1.25
C GLN A 63 -2.06 13.30 -0.43
N PRO A 64 -2.91 14.15 -1.04
CA PRO A 64 -3.76 15.07 -0.27
C PRO A 64 -4.80 14.34 0.57
N LEU A 65 -5.35 13.21 0.10
CA LEU A 65 -6.30 12.39 0.87
C LEU A 65 -5.63 11.80 2.11
N MET A 66 -4.43 11.25 1.97
CA MET A 66 -3.66 10.72 3.10
C MET A 66 -3.24 11.82 4.10
N GLN A 67 -2.95 13.03 3.60
CA GLN A 67 -2.66 14.17 4.47
C GLN A 67 -3.92 14.62 5.24
N ALA A 68 -5.08 14.69 4.56
CA ALA A 68 -6.35 15.02 5.19
C ALA A 68 -6.73 14.00 6.28
N MET A 69 -6.57 12.70 6.02
CA MET A 69 -6.82 11.65 7.00
C MET A 69 -5.92 11.80 8.24
N ARG A 70 -4.62 12.07 8.06
CA ARG A 70 -3.69 12.32 9.18
C ARG A 70 -4.06 13.58 9.96
N ALA A 71 -4.42 14.65 9.28
CA ALA A 71 -4.83 15.91 9.91
C ALA A 71 -6.11 15.72 10.74
N ASN A 72 -7.10 15.00 10.20
CA ASN A 72 -8.33 14.67 10.91
C ASN A 72 -8.07 13.82 12.16
N HIS A 73 -7.19 12.81 12.04
CA HIS A 73 -6.80 11.99 13.19
C HIS A 73 -6.12 12.82 14.27
N THR A 74 -5.20 13.70 13.90
CA THR A 74 -4.54 14.62 14.85
C THR A 74 -5.53 15.56 15.52
N ALA A 75 -6.48 16.12 14.75
CA ALA A 75 -7.50 17.01 15.28
C ALA A 75 -8.43 16.28 16.26
N MET A 76 -8.80 15.03 15.95
CA MET A 76 -9.61 14.20 16.85
C MET A 76 -8.87 13.92 18.16
N ASN A 77 -7.60 13.48 18.09
CA ASN A 77 -6.78 13.23 19.29
C ASN A 77 -6.61 14.49 20.14
N THR A 78 -6.45 15.67 19.51
CA THR A 78 -6.35 16.95 20.22
C THR A 78 -7.67 17.28 20.94
N LEU A 79 -8.81 17.03 20.28
CA LEU A 79 -10.12 17.24 20.86
C LEU A 79 -10.35 16.34 22.08
N GLU A 80 -10.01 15.05 21.97
CA GLU A 80 -10.11 14.07 23.05
C GLU A 80 -9.19 14.42 24.23
N ALA A 81 -7.96 14.84 23.94
CA ALA A 81 -6.99 15.25 24.96
C ALA A 81 -7.39 16.51 25.73
N SER A 82 -8.31 17.32 25.21
CA SER A 82 -8.83 18.51 25.90
C SER A 82 -9.65 18.18 27.17
N GLY A 83 -10.08 16.93 27.32
CA GLY A 83 -10.91 16.46 28.42
C GLY A 83 -12.34 17.02 28.41
N THR A 84 -12.72 17.79 27.40
CA THR A 84 -14.06 18.36 27.24
C THR A 84 -14.73 17.74 26.02
N PHE A 85 -15.83 17.05 26.20
CA PHE A 85 -16.59 16.50 25.08
C PHE A 85 -17.35 17.58 24.33
N ASP A 86 -17.04 17.74 23.04
CA ASP A 86 -17.73 18.64 22.12
C ASP A 86 -18.35 17.81 20.98
N GLU A 87 -19.64 17.51 21.11
CA GLU A 87 -20.35 16.66 20.14
C GLU A 87 -20.31 17.26 18.72
N ALA A 88 -20.47 18.57 18.58
CA ALA A 88 -20.53 19.22 17.28
C ALA A 88 -19.20 19.11 16.54
N LYS A 89 -18.08 19.37 17.22
CA LYS A 89 -16.74 19.20 16.65
C LYS A 89 -16.41 17.73 16.36
N THR A 90 -16.74 16.83 17.28
CA THR A 90 -16.54 15.38 17.09
C THR A 90 -17.28 14.90 15.85
N ARG A 91 -18.54 15.28 15.70
CA ARG A 91 -19.36 14.90 14.53
C ARG A 91 -18.81 15.50 13.22
N ALA A 92 -18.37 16.76 13.23
CA ALA A 92 -17.77 17.39 12.07
C ALA A 92 -16.50 16.67 11.62
N LEU A 93 -15.57 16.39 12.54
CA LEU A 93 -14.33 15.64 12.25
C LEU A 93 -14.61 14.21 11.78
N ALA A 94 -15.56 13.50 12.39
CA ALA A 94 -15.95 12.16 11.97
C ALA A 94 -16.54 12.15 10.56
N THR A 95 -17.38 13.13 10.23
CA THR A 95 -17.95 13.28 8.89
C THR A 95 -16.86 13.54 7.85
N GLN A 96 -15.94 14.48 8.13
CA GLN A 96 -14.81 14.79 7.24
C GLN A 96 -13.90 13.56 7.04
N ASN A 97 -13.62 12.81 8.12
CA ASN A 97 -12.85 11.59 8.03
C ASN A 97 -13.54 10.53 7.15
N SER A 98 -14.85 10.36 7.32
CA SER A 98 -15.64 9.42 6.51
C SER A 98 -15.61 9.78 5.02
N GLN A 99 -15.73 11.05 4.68
CA GLN A 99 -15.64 11.52 3.29
C GLN A 99 -14.25 11.21 2.70
N THR A 100 -13.18 11.52 3.44
CA THR A 100 -11.81 11.21 3.01
C THR A 100 -11.61 9.71 2.83
N MET A 101 -12.16 8.88 3.71
CA MET A 101 -12.09 7.41 3.57
C MET A 101 -12.83 6.89 2.34
N VAL A 102 -13.98 7.47 2.00
CA VAL A 102 -14.70 7.10 0.77
C VAL A 102 -13.86 7.37 -0.47
N GLU A 103 -13.25 8.55 -0.57
CA GLU A 103 -12.37 8.89 -1.70
C GLU A 103 -11.14 7.97 -1.77
N LEU A 104 -10.50 7.70 -0.66
CA LEU A 104 -9.39 6.72 -0.60
C LEU A 104 -9.82 5.33 -1.07
N GLN A 105 -11.00 4.86 -0.66
CA GLN A 105 -11.52 3.57 -1.09
C GLN A 105 -11.76 3.50 -2.60
N VAL A 106 -12.27 4.59 -3.19
CA VAL A 106 -12.49 4.69 -4.64
C VAL A 106 -11.16 4.66 -5.38
N GLU A 107 -10.16 5.43 -4.92
CA GLU A 107 -8.83 5.43 -5.54
C GLU A 107 -8.12 4.08 -5.41
N HIS A 108 -8.20 3.41 -4.26
CA HIS A 108 -7.68 2.04 -4.11
C HIS A 108 -8.32 1.05 -5.07
N ALA A 109 -9.64 1.11 -5.24
CA ALA A 109 -10.35 0.25 -6.18
C ALA A 109 -9.90 0.51 -7.62
N ARG A 110 -9.65 1.77 -7.99
CA ARG A 110 -9.12 2.17 -9.30
C ARG A 110 -7.73 1.59 -9.54
N ILE A 111 -6.79 1.85 -8.61
CA ILE A 111 -5.42 1.33 -8.66
C ILE A 111 -5.42 -0.19 -8.77
N LYS A 112 -6.18 -0.88 -7.92
CA LYS A 112 -6.32 -2.33 -7.96
C LYS A 112 -6.82 -2.80 -9.32
N SER A 113 -7.83 -2.14 -9.91
CA SER A 113 -8.36 -2.47 -11.23
C SER A 113 -7.29 -2.30 -12.33
N GLU A 114 -6.53 -1.22 -12.32
CA GLU A 114 -5.45 -1.01 -13.30
C GLU A 114 -4.34 -2.06 -13.15
N ILE A 115 -3.91 -2.37 -11.92
CA ILE A 115 -2.90 -3.40 -11.66
C ILE A 115 -3.39 -4.78 -12.09
N MET A 116 -4.66 -5.12 -11.86
CA MET A 116 -5.24 -6.38 -12.31
C MET A 116 -5.17 -6.56 -13.84
N GLN A 117 -5.09 -5.48 -14.62
CA GLN A 117 -4.90 -5.59 -16.08
C GLN A 117 -3.47 -5.94 -16.48
N VAL A 118 -2.50 -5.65 -15.61
CA VAL A 118 -1.06 -5.97 -15.81
C VAL A 118 -0.75 -7.43 -15.48
N LEU A 119 -1.53 -8.06 -14.57
CA LEU A 119 -1.28 -9.41 -14.08
C LEU A 119 -1.73 -10.49 -15.07
N THR A 120 -0.96 -11.57 -15.12
CA THR A 120 -1.37 -12.81 -15.82
C THR A 120 -2.48 -13.54 -15.08
N ALA A 121 -3.12 -14.53 -15.72
CA ALA A 121 -4.16 -15.35 -15.08
C ALA A 121 -3.65 -16.07 -13.83
N ASP A 122 -2.44 -16.63 -13.88
CA ASP A 122 -1.83 -17.35 -12.75
C ASP A 122 -1.52 -16.40 -11.59
N GLN A 123 -0.99 -15.20 -11.89
CA GLN A 123 -0.75 -14.18 -10.88
C GLN A 123 -2.04 -13.68 -10.22
N LYS A 124 -3.13 -13.54 -10.98
CA LYS A 124 -4.46 -13.21 -10.43
C LYS A 124 -4.96 -14.29 -9.49
N THR A 125 -4.79 -15.55 -9.85
CA THR A 125 -5.16 -16.70 -8.99
C THR A 125 -4.33 -16.71 -7.71
N LYS A 126 -3.01 -16.51 -7.82
CA LYS A 126 -2.10 -16.43 -6.67
C LYS A 126 -2.47 -15.26 -5.74
N LEU A 127 -2.79 -14.08 -6.30
CA LEU A 127 -3.25 -12.93 -5.53
C LEU A 127 -4.53 -13.23 -4.75
N ALA A 128 -5.52 -13.84 -5.39
CA ALA A 128 -6.77 -14.22 -4.75
C ALA A 128 -6.56 -15.19 -3.58
N GLN A 129 -5.63 -16.14 -3.70
CA GLN A 129 -5.24 -17.04 -2.61
C GLN A 129 -4.62 -16.28 -1.44
N ILE A 130 -3.66 -15.37 -1.71
CA ILE A 130 -3.01 -14.54 -0.68
C ILE A 130 -4.06 -13.70 0.07
N GLU A 131 -5.02 -13.10 -0.65
CA GLU A 131 -6.12 -12.32 -0.06
C GLU A 131 -7.02 -13.20 0.83
N ALA A 132 -7.38 -14.39 0.37
CA ALA A 132 -8.20 -15.34 1.12
C ALA A 132 -7.50 -15.82 2.41
N ASP A 133 -6.22 -16.18 2.34
CA ASP A 133 -5.42 -16.63 3.47
C ASP A 133 -5.25 -15.50 4.52
N ARG A 134 -5.12 -14.27 4.05
CA ARG A 134 -5.07 -13.10 4.93
C ARG A 134 -6.39 -12.88 5.64
N GLN A 135 -7.50 -12.96 4.92
CA GLN A 135 -8.83 -12.79 5.51
C GLN A 135 -9.13 -13.87 6.54
N ALA A 136 -8.74 -15.12 6.27
CA ALA A 136 -8.87 -16.23 7.22
C ALA A 136 -8.08 -15.97 8.52
N ARG A 137 -6.83 -15.49 8.40
CA ARG A 137 -6.01 -15.14 9.57
C ARG A 137 -6.64 -14.00 10.39
N MET A 138 -7.14 -12.96 9.74
CA MET A 138 -7.82 -11.85 10.43
C MET A 138 -9.07 -12.31 11.18
N SER A 139 -9.87 -13.20 10.59
CA SER A 139 -11.06 -13.78 11.23
C SER A 139 -10.71 -14.63 12.44
N GLN A 140 -9.63 -15.40 12.37
CA GLN A 140 -9.13 -16.22 13.50
C GLN A 140 -8.68 -15.34 14.67
N HIS A 141 -7.95 -14.25 14.41
CA HIS A 141 -7.55 -13.29 15.46
C HIS A 141 -8.74 -12.56 16.09
N ALA A 142 -9.76 -12.24 15.29
CA ALA A 142 -10.96 -11.59 15.82
C ALA A 142 -11.84 -12.51 16.67
N SER A 143 -11.72 -13.83 16.50
CA SER A 143 -12.48 -14.85 17.25
C SER A 143 -11.70 -15.47 18.40
N ALA A 144 -10.43 -15.12 18.60
CA ALA A 144 -9.65 -15.58 19.74
C ALA A 144 -10.22 -14.96 21.03
N PRO A 145 -10.53 -15.75 22.08
CA PRO A 145 -10.96 -15.22 23.36
C PRO A 145 -9.83 -14.35 23.93
N PRO A 146 -10.16 -13.25 24.66
CA PRO A 146 -9.16 -12.47 25.37
C PRO A 146 -8.44 -13.39 26.36
N ASP A 147 -7.09 -13.38 26.29
CA ASP A 147 -6.25 -14.16 27.20
C ASP A 147 -6.71 -13.88 28.64
N GLN A 148 -7.13 -14.94 29.34
CA GLN A 148 -7.47 -14.87 30.75
C GLN A 148 -6.14 -14.80 31.51
N GLU A 149 -5.71 -13.60 31.88
CA GLU A 149 -4.73 -13.37 32.94
C GLU A 149 -5.40 -13.46 34.33
#